data_bcdecb83437356c6ff797e96a07917ed
#
_entry.id   bcdecb83437356c6ff797e96a07917ed
#
_cell.length_a   1.000
_cell.length_b   1.000
_cell.length_c   1.000
_cell.angle_alpha   90.00
_cell.angle_beta   90.00
_cell.angle_gamma   90.00
#
_symmetry.space_group_name_H-M   'P 1'
#
loop_
_entity.id
_entity.type
_entity.pdbx_description
1 polymer ?
#
loop_
_entity_poly.entity_id
_entity_poly.type
_entity_poly.pdbx_seq_one_letter_code
_entity_poly.pdbx_strand_id
1 'polypeptide(L)'
;MHNFKGKIIKKSDTNFDVAIMETLFNKRDYGRRPELMVVPQDVDDVIVAIRHAQSVGLKVSVCSGGHSWSANHLRPNSLLINMERFNQYEVNRDAMTAKAQPAVGGSVLLSALYKINLFFPAGHCKGVCLGGYLLQGGFAWNGRKLGMACESVIGLDIVTADGQLVYASETENADLFWAARGSGGGFFGVVVCFHLRLYPLPKYRGIMEHTFAVKHLEDVFRWVQEVGPTVPQSVEFQMIMAKKTLGIFPAGIEATATVFADSKDELHDSIAFMKNSPIKKKAFLRTPCLDIGINNMYTLAMTHYPENYYWGVDNMWTDASIDDLLPHLKEIAATLPPAPAHFLWLNWYPPVERQKMAFSMENKTYLALYGCWKTAADTAKYGNWATEQVKKMEHLGTGIQLADENLHNRPARFVSDVHLAKLDEIRAERDKNGLFNEWHHY
;
A
#
# COMPACT_ATOMS: atom_id res chain seq x y z
N MET A 1 -29.68 13.98 8.25
CA MET A 1 -28.68 14.85 7.60
C MET A 1 -29.40 15.92 6.77
N HIS A 2 -29.75 17.02 7.40
CA HIS A 2 -30.32 18.16 6.71
C HIS A 2 -29.24 18.84 5.86
N ASN A 3 -29.52 19.25 4.64
CA ASN A 3 -28.61 19.87 3.68
C ASN A 3 -27.48 18.98 3.11
N PHE A 4 -27.53 17.67 3.29
CA PHE A 4 -26.60 16.76 2.61
C PHE A 4 -26.98 16.64 1.12
N LYS A 5 -26.05 16.91 0.21
CA LYS A 5 -26.28 16.98 -1.25
C LYS A 5 -25.97 15.65 -1.95
N GLY A 6 -25.08 14.84 -1.34
CA GLY A 6 -24.61 13.57 -1.88
C GLY A 6 -25.62 12.43 -1.75
N LYS A 7 -25.12 11.19 -1.84
CA LYS A 7 -25.96 9.99 -1.65
C LYS A 7 -25.91 9.52 -0.20
N ILE A 8 -27.06 9.08 0.32
CA ILE A 8 -27.19 8.43 1.62
C ILE A 8 -27.72 7.03 1.36
N ILE A 9 -27.04 6.00 1.84
CA ILE A 9 -27.41 4.59 1.67
C ILE A 9 -27.50 3.97 3.06
N LYS A 10 -28.72 3.62 3.44
CA LYS A 10 -29.04 3.09 4.78
C LYS A 10 -29.02 1.57 4.78
N LYS A 11 -28.75 0.98 5.91
CA LYS A 11 -28.78 -0.48 6.11
C LYS A 11 -30.13 -1.11 5.78
N SER A 12 -31.22 -0.33 5.85
CA SER A 12 -32.58 -0.75 5.46
C SER A 12 -32.81 -0.75 3.95
N ASP A 13 -31.97 -0.16 3.15
CA ASP A 13 -32.15 -0.05 1.71
C ASP A 13 -31.84 -1.37 1.01
N THR A 14 -32.62 -1.74 0.02
CA THR A 14 -32.53 -3.03 -0.67
C THR A 14 -31.22 -3.23 -1.41
N ASN A 15 -30.53 -2.15 -1.80
CA ASN A 15 -29.25 -2.16 -2.49
C ASN A 15 -28.04 -1.95 -1.54
N PHE A 16 -28.25 -1.92 -0.21
CA PHE A 16 -27.19 -1.61 0.76
C PHE A 16 -25.99 -2.56 0.63
N ASP A 17 -26.22 -3.88 0.69
CA ASP A 17 -25.15 -4.86 0.61
C ASP A 17 -24.37 -4.80 -0.72
N VAL A 18 -25.08 -4.55 -1.82
CA VAL A 18 -24.43 -4.37 -3.13
C VAL A 18 -23.52 -3.14 -3.09
N ALA A 19 -24.04 -2.01 -2.61
CA ALA A 19 -23.27 -0.77 -2.52
C ALA A 19 -22.03 -0.90 -1.59
N ILE A 20 -22.15 -1.66 -0.50
CA ILE A 20 -21.01 -1.94 0.38
C ILE A 20 -19.98 -2.81 -0.33
N MET A 21 -20.38 -3.86 -1.03
CA MET A 21 -19.47 -4.75 -1.74
C MET A 21 -18.76 -4.04 -2.92
N GLU A 22 -19.39 -3.06 -3.54
CA GLU A 22 -18.80 -2.20 -4.57
C GLU A 22 -17.67 -1.31 -4.04
N THR A 23 -17.58 -1.08 -2.73
CA THR A 23 -16.45 -0.37 -2.11
C THR A 23 -15.20 -1.24 -1.99
N LEU A 24 -15.21 -2.51 -2.40
CA LEU A 24 -14.14 -3.46 -2.19
C LEU A 24 -13.45 -3.88 -3.48
N PHE A 25 -12.13 -3.74 -3.54
CA PHE A 25 -11.29 -4.41 -4.53
C PHE A 25 -11.26 -5.93 -4.28
N ASN A 26 -11.09 -6.33 -3.02
CA ASN A 26 -11.11 -7.73 -2.59
C ASN A 26 -12.55 -8.25 -2.55
N LYS A 27 -12.87 -9.28 -3.30
CA LYS A 27 -14.21 -9.89 -3.29
C LYS A 27 -14.60 -10.59 -1.98
N ARG A 28 -13.66 -10.73 -1.04
CA ARG A 28 -13.91 -11.39 0.24
C ARG A 28 -14.85 -10.55 1.09
N ASP A 29 -16.03 -11.09 1.37
CA ASP A 29 -16.93 -10.51 2.35
C ASP A 29 -16.49 -10.94 3.77
N TYR A 30 -16.16 -9.94 4.60
CA TYR A 30 -15.79 -10.14 6.00
C TYR A 30 -16.99 -10.10 6.95
N GLY A 31 -18.22 -10.00 6.42
CA GLY A 31 -19.45 -9.95 7.23
C GLY A 31 -19.63 -8.65 8.03
N ARG A 32 -18.74 -7.67 7.88
CA ARG A 32 -18.80 -6.38 8.58
C ARG A 32 -19.63 -5.38 7.77
N ARG A 33 -20.51 -4.65 8.45
CA ARG A 33 -21.37 -3.64 7.81
C ARG A 33 -21.41 -2.38 8.66
N PRO A 34 -21.23 -1.21 8.06
CA PRO A 34 -21.58 0.06 8.71
C PRO A 34 -23.09 0.17 8.89
N GLU A 35 -23.55 1.04 9.76
CA GLU A 35 -24.99 1.33 9.93
C GLU A 35 -25.51 2.22 8.80
N LEU A 36 -24.60 3.01 8.21
CA LEU A 36 -24.92 3.99 7.18
C LEU A 36 -23.71 4.21 6.29
N MET A 37 -23.90 4.32 4.98
CA MET A 37 -22.88 4.81 4.04
C MET A 37 -23.35 6.12 3.41
N VAL A 38 -22.44 7.08 3.32
CA VAL A 38 -22.66 8.34 2.61
C VAL A 38 -21.61 8.52 1.53
N VAL A 39 -22.01 9.13 0.41
CA VAL A 39 -21.14 9.53 -0.70
C VAL A 39 -21.22 11.04 -0.82
N PRO A 40 -20.35 11.81 -0.15
CA PRO A 40 -20.40 13.25 -0.13
C PRO A 40 -20.13 13.85 -1.52
N GLN A 41 -20.80 14.99 -1.81
CA GLN A 41 -20.62 15.73 -3.05
C GLN A 41 -19.48 16.72 -2.96
N ASP A 42 -19.32 17.34 -1.80
CA ASP A 42 -18.31 18.37 -1.51
C ASP A 42 -17.88 18.32 -0.02
N VAL A 43 -17.03 19.25 0.38
CA VAL A 43 -16.50 19.32 1.76
C VAL A 43 -17.57 19.62 2.79
N ASP A 44 -18.60 20.41 2.42
CA ASP A 44 -19.71 20.69 3.33
C ASP A 44 -20.47 19.42 3.68
N ASP A 45 -20.64 18.53 2.72
CA ASP A 45 -21.25 17.21 2.95
C ASP A 45 -20.42 16.34 3.91
N VAL A 46 -19.08 16.40 3.82
CA VAL A 46 -18.17 15.70 4.77
C VAL A 46 -18.39 16.26 6.18
N ILE A 47 -18.47 17.57 6.32
CA ILE A 47 -18.74 18.25 7.62
C ILE A 47 -20.11 17.83 8.16
N VAL A 48 -21.14 17.80 7.30
CA VAL A 48 -22.50 17.36 7.69
C VAL A 48 -22.49 15.88 8.13
N ALA A 49 -21.74 15.02 7.45
CA ALA A 49 -21.63 13.60 7.80
C ALA A 49 -20.96 13.41 9.18
N ILE A 50 -19.84 14.11 9.44
CA ILE A 50 -19.15 14.11 10.73
C ILE A 50 -20.08 14.54 11.87
N ARG A 51 -20.75 15.69 11.73
CA ARG A 51 -21.69 16.21 12.73
C ARG A 51 -22.87 15.28 12.94
N HIS A 52 -23.37 14.63 11.87
CA HIS A 52 -24.42 13.65 12.00
C HIS A 52 -23.97 12.41 12.79
N ALA A 53 -22.79 11.85 12.47
CA ALA A 53 -22.25 10.72 13.20
C ALA A 53 -22.15 11.02 14.71
N GLN A 54 -21.64 12.21 15.08
CA GLN A 54 -21.62 12.66 16.48
C GLN A 54 -23.01 12.70 17.10
N SER A 55 -24.00 13.28 16.39
CA SER A 55 -25.36 13.48 16.92
C SER A 55 -26.11 12.19 17.20
N VAL A 56 -25.75 11.10 16.51
CA VAL A 56 -26.41 9.78 16.64
C VAL A 56 -25.50 8.73 17.31
N GLY A 57 -24.31 9.11 17.79
CA GLY A 57 -23.38 8.22 18.48
C GLY A 57 -22.74 7.15 17.61
N LEU A 58 -22.64 7.36 16.29
CA LEU A 58 -21.91 6.48 15.39
C LEU A 58 -20.44 6.89 15.32
N LYS A 59 -19.56 5.91 15.18
CA LYS A 59 -18.17 6.16 14.78
C LYS A 59 -18.07 6.46 13.30
N VAL A 60 -16.95 7.01 12.86
CA VAL A 60 -16.66 7.32 11.45
C VAL A 60 -15.59 6.38 10.91
N SER A 61 -15.83 5.84 9.74
CA SER A 61 -14.81 5.21 8.89
C SER A 61 -14.80 5.84 7.50
N VAL A 62 -13.67 5.75 6.81
CA VAL A 62 -13.46 6.44 5.52
C VAL A 62 -12.96 5.43 4.49
N CYS A 63 -13.50 5.52 3.27
CA CYS A 63 -13.05 4.78 2.10
C CYS A 63 -12.77 5.73 0.94
N SER A 64 -11.66 5.54 0.22
CA SER A 64 -11.38 6.25 -1.04
C SER A 64 -11.45 5.32 -2.24
N GLY A 65 -10.53 4.37 -2.38
CA GLY A 65 -10.46 3.43 -3.52
C GLY A 65 -10.75 1.96 -3.16
N GLY A 66 -10.99 1.64 -1.89
CA GLY A 66 -11.38 0.30 -1.45
C GLY A 66 -10.34 -0.81 -1.62
N HIS A 67 -9.06 -0.46 -1.77
CA HIS A 67 -7.95 -1.42 -1.97
C HIS A 67 -7.42 -2.07 -0.68
N SER A 68 -8.03 -1.83 0.49
CA SER A 68 -7.69 -2.56 1.71
C SER A 68 -7.99 -4.05 1.55
N TRP A 69 -6.97 -4.91 1.69
CA TRP A 69 -7.13 -6.36 1.62
C TRP A 69 -8.03 -6.91 2.71
N SER A 70 -8.00 -6.29 3.90
CA SER A 70 -8.78 -6.65 5.07
C SER A 70 -10.15 -5.96 5.12
N ALA A 71 -10.50 -5.11 4.13
CA ALA A 71 -11.69 -4.25 4.16
C ALA A 71 -11.77 -3.40 5.43
N ASN A 72 -10.67 -2.76 5.82
CA ASN A 72 -10.50 -2.02 7.06
C ASN A 72 -11.54 -0.89 7.27
N HIS A 73 -12.06 -0.31 6.19
CA HIS A 73 -13.10 0.73 6.23
C HIS A 73 -14.49 0.19 6.60
N LEU A 74 -14.72 -1.13 6.52
CA LEU A 74 -16.00 -1.72 6.93
C LEU A 74 -16.00 -1.98 8.43
N ARG A 75 -16.69 -1.13 9.17
CA ARG A 75 -16.78 -1.15 10.64
C ARG A 75 -18.22 -1.21 11.11
N PRO A 76 -18.58 -2.09 12.05
CA PRO A 76 -19.87 -2.05 12.69
C PRO A 76 -20.03 -0.75 13.51
N ASN A 77 -21.26 -0.36 13.80
CA ASN A 77 -21.58 0.84 14.57
C ASN A 77 -20.96 2.12 14.01
N SER A 78 -20.77 2.19 12.70
CA SER A 78 -20.11 3.31 12.03
C SER A 78 -20.95 3.90 10.91
N LEU A 79 -20.72 5.18 10.65
CA LEU A 79 -21.02 5.84 9.40
C LEU A 79 -19.80 5.72 8.49
N LEU A 80 -19.94 5.11 7.33
CA LEU A 80 -18.91 5.03 6.30
C LEU A 80 -18.99 6.23 5.37
N ILE A 81 -17.95 7.03 5.29
CA ILE A 81 -17.80 8.10 4.31
C ILE A 81 -17.05 7.54 3.10
N ASN A 82 -17.75 7.31 2.00
CA ASN A 82 -17.16 6.89 0.73
C ASN A 82 -16.80 8.10 -0.13
N MET A 83 -15.51 8.37 -0.25
CA MET A 83 -14.94 9.55 -0.91
C MET A 83 -14.84 9.41 -2.44
N GLU A 84 -15.51 8.47 -3.07
CA GLU A 84 -15.36 8.15 -4.51
C GLU A 84 -15.52 9.35 -5.45
N ARG A 85 -16.25 10.40 -5.05
CA ARG A 85 -16.42 11.65 -5.81
C ARG A 85 -15.29 12.65 -5.62
N PHE A 86 -14.44 12.48 -4.62
CA PHE A 86 -13.26 13.31 -4.40
C PHE A 86 -12.09 12.83 -5.25
N ASN A 87 -12.21 12.99 -6.56
CA ASN A 87 -11.29 12.42 -7.57
C ASN A 87 -10.65 13.48 -8.49
N GLN A 88 -10.68 14.76 -8.09
CA GLN A 88 -10.07 15.85 -8.85
C GLN A 88 -8.61 16.07 -8.44
N TYR A 89 -7.78 16.49 -9.39
CA TYR A 89 -6.41 16.92 -9.13
C TYR A 89 -6.02 18.11 -10.01
N GLU A 90 -5.07 18.89 -9.53
CA GLU A 90 -4.49 20.03 -10.19
C GLU A 90 -2.97 19.95 -10.09
N VAL A 91 -2.25 20.26 -11.19
CA VAL A 91 -0.79 20.23 -11.25
C VAL A 91 -0.26 21.64 -11.50
N ASN A 92 0.61 22.10 -10.60
CA ASN A 92 1.43 23.29 -10.83
C ASN A 92 2.84 22.85 -11.27
N ARG A 93 3.10 22.91 -12.58
CA ARG A 93 4.35 22.46 -13.17
C ARG A 93 5.54 23.31 -12.73
N ASP A 94 5.36 24.62 -12.64
CA ASP A 94 6.44 25.56 -12.34
C ASP A 94 6.89 25.43 -10.88
N ALA A 95 5.93 25.22 -9.96
CA ALA A 95 6.22 24.95 -8.57
C ALA A 95 6.58 23.49 -8.29
N MET A 96 6.46 22.59 -9.27
CA MET A 96 6.60 21.14 -9.09
C MET A 96 5.75 20.59 -7.95
N THR A 97 4.48 20.98 -7.91
CA THR A 97 3.52 20.53 -6.91
C THR A 97 2.22 20.07 -7.54
N ALA A 98 1.43 19.30 -6.80
CA ALA A 98 0.06 18.99 -7.17
C ALA A 98 -0.86 19.05 -5.95
N LYS A 99 -2.14 19.38 -6.19
CA LYS A 99 -3.23 19.13 -5.27
C LYS A 99 -4.01 17.94 -5.78
N ALA A 100 -4.32 16.98 -4.93
CA ALA A 100 -5.05 15.79 -5.34
C ALA A 100 -6.01 15.35 -4.23
N GLN A 101 -7.25 15.09 -4.60
CA GLN A 101 -8.27 14.56 -3.71
C GLN A 101 -8.06 13.06 -3.44
N PRO A 102 -8.58 12.50 -2.33
CA PRO A 102 -8.23 11.17 -1.85
C PRO A 102 -8.63 10.01 -2.78
N ALA A 103 -9.65 10.16 -3.62
CA ALA A 103 -10.04 9.13 -4.59
C ALA A 103 -9.35 9.26 -5.96
N VAL A 104 -8.38 10.16 -6.10
CA VAL A 104 -7.50 10.16 -7.28
C VAL A 104 -6.67 8.88 -7.30
N GLY A 105 -6.77 8.12 -8.37
CA GLY A 105 -5.92 6.94 -8.57
C GLY A 105 -4.45 7.32 -8.77
N GLY A 106 -3.54 6.66 -8.05
CA GLY A 106 -2.10 6.91 -8.19
C GLY A 106 -1.61 6.73 -9.62
N SER A 107 -2.09 5.71 -10.31
CA SER A 107 -1.77 5.46 -11.72
C SER A 107 -2.32 6.54 -12.68
N VAL A 108 -3.46 7.13 -12.36
CA VAL A 108 -4.06 8.24 -13.14
C VAL A 108 -3.20 9.48 -13.02
N LEU A 109 -2.86 9.86 -11.78
CA LEU A 109 -1.99 11.01 -11.53
C LEU A 109 -0.62 10.82 -12.21
N LEU A 110 0.04 9.66 -11.98
CA LEU A 110 1.36 9.40 -12.55
C LEU A 110 1.36 9.38 -14.08
N SER A 111 0.31 8.84 -14.72
CA SER A 111 0.17 8.85 -16.18
C SER A 111 -0.01 10.27 -16.74
N ALA A 112 -0.68 11.16 -16.01
CA ALA A 112 -0.80 12.56 -16.38
C ALA A 112 0.53 13.32 -16.23
N LEU A 113 1.23 13.11 -15.13
CA LEU A 113 2.54 13.69 -14.83
C LEU A 113 3.61 13.26 -15.86
N TYR A 114 3.58 11.99 -16.26
CA TYR A 114 4.50 11.44 -17.26
C TYR A 114 4.48 12.25 -18.58
N LYS A 115 3.30 12.71 -19.02
CA LYS A 115 3.13 13.48 -20.25
C LYS A 115 3.79 14.87 -20.20
N ILE A 116 4.06 15.37 -19.01
CA ILE A 116 4.67 16.69 -18.78
C ILE A 116 6.06 16.59 -18.14
N ASN A 117 6.68 15.41 -18.19
CA ASN A 117 8.01 15.10 -17.65
C ASN A 117 8.12 15.31 -16.13
N LEU A 118 7.05 15.05 -15.39
CA LEU A 118 7.02 15.03 -13.93
C LEU A 118 6.74 13.63 -13.40
N PHE A 119 7.08 13.43 -12.14
CA PHE A 119 6.95 12.16 -11.43
C PHE A 119 6.40 12.37 -10.02
N PHE A 120 5.59 11.41 -9.57
CA PHE A 120 5.17 11.25 -8.19
C PHE A 120 5.36 9.78 -7.80
N PRO A 121 5.85 9.46 -6.58
CA PRO A 121 6.04 8.09 -6.13
C PRO A 121 4.69 7.41 -5.84
N ALA A 122 3.97 7.02 -6.89
CA ALA A 122 2.71 6.30 -6.79
C ALA A 122 2.94 4.79 -6.60
N GLY A 123 1.93 4.10 -6.05
CA GLY A 123 1.96 2.67 -5.81
C GLY A 123 1.94 1.82 -7.08
N HIS A 124 2.27 0.54 -6.94
CA HIS A 124 2.43 -0.43 -8.03
C HIS A 124 1.10 -0.94 -8.61
N CYS A 125 0.05 -0.99 -7.80
CA CYS A 125 -1.25 -1.50 -8.23
C CYS A 125 -2.09 -0.40 -8.89
N LYS A 126 -2.61 -0.71 -10.09
CA LYS A 126 -3.57 0.12 -10.80
C LYS A 126 -4.87 0.21 -9.99
N GLY A 127 -5.43 1.39 -9.88
CA GLY A 127 -6.68 1.60 -9.14
C GLY A 127 -6.51 1.95 -7.66
N VAL A 128 -5.32 1.78 -7.06
CA VAL A 128 -5.05 2.27 -5.71
C VAL A 128 -5.16 3.79 -5.68
N CYS A 129 -6.07 4.32 -4.84
CA CYS A 129 -6.29 5.75 -4.67
C CYS A 129 -5.38 6.33 -3.59
N LEU A 130 -5.08 7.63 -3.70
CA LEU A 130 -4.12 8.33 -2.85
C LEU A 130 -4.51 8.35 -1.37
N GLY A 131 -5.80 8.36 -1.02
CA GLY A 131 -6.26 8.54 0.36
C GLY A 131 -5.64 7.55 1.34
N GLY A 132 -6.06 6.29 1.30
CA GLY A 132 -5.51 5.25 2.18
C GLY A 132 -4.02 5.00 1.93
N TYR A 133 -3.57 5.08 0.68
CA TYR A 133 -2.20 4.86 0.28
C TYR A 133 -1.21 5.81 0.98
N LEU A 134 -1.47 7.11 0.95
CA LEU A 134 -0.59 8.11 1.58
C LEU A 134 -0.67 8.09 3.11
N LEU A 135 -1.84 7.80 3.67
CA LEU A 135 -2.00 7.69 5.12
C LEU A 135 -1.24 6.48 5.70
N GLN A 136 -0.98 5.44 4.91
CA GLN A 136 -0.29 4.20 5.33
C GLN A 136 1.21 4.20 5.03
N GLY A 137 1.78 5.31 4.58
CA GLY A 137 3.15 5.41 4.11
C GLY A 137 3.27 5.33 2.59
N GLY A 138 2.83 4.24 1.99
CA GLY A 138 2.78 4.02 0.54
C GLY A 138 4.10 3.55 -0.06
N PHE A 139 4.22 2.25 -0.33
CA PHE A 139 5.27 1.73 -1.19
C PHE A 139 5.13 2.27 -2.61
N ALA A 140 6.20 2.82 -3.14
CA ALA A 140 6.17 3.60 -4.36
C ALA A 140 7.17 3.11 -5.39
N TRP A 141 6.84 3.29 -6.66
CA TRP A 141 7.85 3.33 -7.71
C TRP A 141 8.97 4.31 -7.35
N ASN A 142 10.23 3.88 -7.47
CA ASN A 142 11.41 4.65 -7.10
C ASN A 142 11.47 5.02 -5.59
N GLY A 143 10.78 4.24 -4.75
CA GLY A 143 10.64 4.54 -3.32
C GLY A 143 11.94 4.44 -2.54
N ARG A 144 12.91 3.62 -2.95
CA ARG A 144 14.21 3.54 -2.29
C ARG A 144 15.03 4.83 -2.44
N LYS A 145 14.83 5.59 -3.52
CA LYS A 145 15.48 6.89 -3.77
C LYS A 145 14.70 8.05 -3.17
N LEU A 146 13.35 7.99 -3.22
CA LEU A 146 12.47 9.11 -2.85
C LEU A 146 11.81 8.96 -1.48
N GLY A 147 11.96 7.81 -0.83
CA GLY A 147 11.26 7.47 0.41
C GLY A 147 9.85 6.91 0.16
N MET A 148 9.12 6.71 1.25
CA MET A 148 7.69 6.36 1.19
C MET A 148 6.90 7.52 0.58
N ALA A 149 5.82 7.22 -0.14
CA ALA A 149 5.05 8.26 -0.84
C ALA A 149 4.53 9.37 0.08
N CYS A 150 4.25 9.07 1.34
CA CYS A 150 3.82 10.07 2.34
C CYS A 150 4.89 11.12 2.64
N GLU A 151 6.17 10.87 2.35
CA GLU A 151 7.25 11.86 2.47
C GLU A 151 7.17 12.93 1.38
N SER A 152 6.44 12.66 0.31
CA SER A 152 6.14 13.63 -0.75
C SER A 152 4.89 14.47 -0.47
N VAL A 153 4.18 14.23 0.64
CA VAL A 153 3.08 15.08 1.10
C VAL A 153 3.65 16.30 1.79
N ILE A 154 3.26 17.50 1.33
CA ILE A 154 3.73 18.80 1.87
C ILE A 154 2.62 19.57 2.59
N GLY A 155 1.38 19.12 2.50
CA GLY A 155 0.24 19.67 3.21
C GLY A 155 -1.02 18.84 3.00
N LEU A 156 -2.03 19.08 3.82
CA LEU A 156 -3.31 18.37 3.83
C LEU A 156 -4.44 19.32 4.17
N ASP A 157 -5.57 19.21 3.45
CA ASP A 157 -6.83 19.78 3.90
C ASP A 157 -7.63 18.67 4.60
N ILE A 158 -8.01 18.87 5.86
CA ILE A 158 -8.58 17.86 6.75
C ILE A 158 -9.88 18.38 7.36
N VAL A 159 -10.93 17.58 7.32
CA VAL A 159 -12.10 17.79 8.17
C VAL A 159 -11.87 17.01 9.48
N THR A 160 -11.80 17.75 10.57
CA THR A 160 -11.49 17.26 11.93
C THR A 160 -12.71 16.66 12.63
N ALA A 161 -12.51 16.04 13.78
CA ALA A 161 -13.57 15.41 14.55
C ALA A 161 -14.67 16.41 15.02
N ASP A 162 -14.34 17.68 15.21
CA ASP A 162 -15.29 18.74 15.53
C ASP A 162 -15.97 19.37 14.29
N GLY A 163 -15.73 18.81 13.11
CA GLY A 163 -16.34 19.25 11.85
C GLY A 163 -15.82 20.58 11.34
N GLN A 164 -14.52 20.89 11.59
CA GLN A 164 -13.84 22.04 11.03
C GLN A 164 -12.95 21.60 9.85
N LEU A 165 -12.91 22.40 8.79
CA LEU A 165 -11.92 22.27 7.74
C LEU A 165 -10.66 23.02 8.15
N VAL A 166 -9.54 22.29 8.24
CA VAL A 166 -8.23 22.86 8.62
C VAL A 166 -7.17 22.48 7.59
N TYR A 167 -6.19 23.34 7.39
CA TYR A 167 -4.96 23.03 6.67
C TYR A 167 -3.91 22.51 7.68
N ALA A 168 -3.16 21.48 7.27
CA ALA A 168 -2.09 20.91 8.07
C ALA A 168 -0.80 20.80 7.26
N SER A 169 0.32 21.25 7.82
CA SER A 169 1.66 21.25 7.22
C SER A 169 2.72 21.16 8.31
N GLU A 170 3.99 21.27 7.98
CA GLU A 170 5.08 21.31 8.97
C GLU A 170 4.95 22.49 9.95
N THR A 171 4.28 23.59 9.56
CA THR A 171 4.18 24.84 10.33
C THR A 171 2.77 25.15 10.82
N GLU A 172 1.75 24.48 10.32
CA GLU A 172 0.35 24.70 10.69
C GLU A 172 -0.31 23.35 10.99
N ASN A 173 -0.97 23.20 12.16
CA ASN A 173 -1.51 21.91 12.63
C ASN A 173 -0.51 20.76 12.44
N ALA A 174 0.75 21.00 12.85
CA ALA A 174 1.89 20.14 12.57
C ALA A 174 1.75 18.73 13.18
N ASP A 175 0.97 18.59 14.24
CA ASP A 175 0.60 17.34 14.88
C ASP A 175 -0.29 16.48 13.98
N LEU A 176 -1.33 17.07 13.35
CA LEU A 176 -2.18 16.39 12.38
C LEU A 176 -1.38 16.01 11.12
N PHE A 177 -0.50 16.91 10.65
CA PHE A 177 0.37 16.64 9.52
C PHE A 177 1.34 15.50 9.80
N TRP A 178 1.91 15.44 11.01
CA TRP A 178 2.75 14.34 11.44
C TRP A 178 1.97 13.03 11.51
N ALA A 179 0.80 13.03 12.15
CA ALA A 179 -0.05 11.87 12.36
C ALA A 179 -0.57 11.28 11.04
N ALA A 180 -1.01 12.10 10.09
CA ALA A 180 -1.55 11.65 8.81
C ALA A 180 -0.54 10.87 7.97
N ARG A 181 0.76 11.09 8.15
CA ARG A 181 1.82 10.42 7.41
C ARG A 181 2.30 9.16 8.11
N GLY A 182 1.47 8.10 8.10
CA GLY A 182 1.80 6.77 8.63
C GLY A 182 0.79 6.16 9.60
N SER A 183 -0.29 6.88 9.98
CA SER A 183 -1.32 6.33 10.85
C SER A 183 -2.33 5.42 10.14
N GLY A 184 -2.39 5.45 8.80
CA GLY A 184 -3.28 4.58 8.04
C GLY A 184 -4.75 4.71 8.39
N GLY A 185 -5.44 3.58 8.46
CA GLY A 185 -6.88 3.52 8.76
C GLY A 185 -7.26 3.95 10.17
N GLY A 186 -6.30 4.21 11.04
CA GLY A 186 -6.50 4.79 12.36
C GLY A 186 -6.39 6.31 12.40
N PHE A 187 -6.27 7.01 11.30
CA PHE A 187 -6.25 8.46 11.29
C PHE A 187 -7.59 9.06 11.77
N PHE A 188 -7.52 10.11 12.56
CA PHE A 188 -8.65 10.74 13.27
C PHE A 188 -9.10 12.05 12.61
N GLY A 189 -9.26 12.01 11.29
CA GLY A 189 -9.77 13.09 10.44
C GLY A 189 -10.08 12.56 9.04
N VAL A 190 -10.83 13.34 8.26
CA VAL A 190 -11.11 13.05 6.85
C VAL A 190 -10.25 13.96 5.97
N VAL A 191 -9.23 13.41 5.34
CA VAL A 191 -8.45 14.16 4.36
C VAL A 191 -9.27 14.37 3.10
N VAL A 192 -9.47 15.62 2.70
CA VAL A 192 -10.22 16.00 1.51
C VAL A 192 -9.33 16.46 0.36
N CYS A 193 -8.08 16.85 0.64
CA CYS A 193 -7.08 17.17 -0.37
C CYS A 193 -5.66 16.91 0.17
N PHE A 194 -4.80 16.33 -0.66
CA PHE A 194 -3.36 16.21 -0.45
C PHE A 194 -2.63 17.25 -1.28
N HIS A 195 -1.68 17.96 -0.68
CA HIS A 195 -0.72 18.82 -1.37
C HIS A 195 0.58 18.02 -1.52
N LEU A 196 1.02 17.83 -2.75
CA LEU A 196 2.07 16.89 -3.11
C LEU A 196 3.27 17.61 -3.70
N ARG A 197 4.47 17.17 -3.32
CA ARG A 197 5.73 17.49 -4.00
C ARG A 197 5.86 16.57 -5.20
N LEU A 198 6.24 17.14 -6.33
CA LEU A 198 6.56 16.41 -7.56
C LEU A 198 8.07 16.41 -7.82
N TYR A 199 8.51 15.51 -8.65
CA TYR A 199 9.89 15.30 -9.02
C TYR A 199 10.04 15.34 -10.56
N PRO A 200 11.23 15.62 -11.09
CA PRO A 200 11.51 15.37 -12.49
C PRO A 200 11.30 13.90 -12.83
N LEU A 201 10.73 13.63 -14.00
CA LEU A 201 10.61 12.25 -14.47
C LEU A 201 12.01 11.68 -14.74
N PRO A 202 12.40 10.52 -14.15
CA PRO A 202 13.65 9.86 -14.48
C PRO A 202 13.77 9.61 -15.98
N LYS A 203 14.91 9.97 -16.57
CA LYS A 203 15.11 9.91 -18.03
C LYS A 203 15.09 8.49 -18.58
N TYR A 204 15.62 7.56 -17.78
CA TYR A 204 15.75 6.14 -18.12
C TYR A 204 15.00 5.29 -17.09
N ARG A 205 14.18 4.38 -17.57
CA ARG A 205 13.41 3.43 -16.76
C ARG A 205 13.57 2.07 -17.38
N GLY A 206 14.06 1.13 -16.61
CA GLY A 206 14.33 -0.19 -17.12
C GLY A 206 13.86 -1.29 -16.20
N ILE A 207 13.45 -2.41 -16.78
CA ILE A 207 13.20 -3.65 -16.05
C ILE A 207 14.12 -4.73 -16.59
N MET A 208 14.81 -5.40 -15.67
CA MET A 208 15.61 -6.59 -15.95
C MET A 208 15.16 -7.72 -15.04
N GLU A 209 14.97 -8.91 -15.61
CA GLU A 209 14.47 -10.06 -14.89
C GLU A 209 15.30 -11.31 -15.13
N HIS A 210 15.50 -12.08 -14.05
CA HIS A 210 15.99 -13.45 -14.09
C HIS A 210 14.97 -14.35 -13.41
N THR A 211 14.47 -15.36 -14.13
CA THR A 211 13.49 -16.32 -13.58
C THR A 211 14.16 -17.67 -13.32
N PHE A 212 14.00 -18.17 -12.10
CA PHE A 212 14.62 -19.41 -11.61
C PHE A 212 13.57 -20.46 -11.28
N ALA A 213 13.88 -21.73 -11.53
CA ALA A 213 13.05 -22.82 -11.02
C ALA A 213 13.13 -22.89 -9.47
N VAL A 214 12.04 -23.31 -8.82
CA VAL A 214 11.96 -23.39 -7.34
C VAL A 214 13.08 -24.24 -6.71
N LYS A 215 13.62 -25.24 -7.43
CA LYS A 215 14.78 -26.04 -6.95
C LYS A 215 16.02 -25.21 -6.63
N HIS A 216 16.12 -23.98 -7.14
CA HIS A 216 17.20 -23.03 -6.89
C HIS A 216 16.85 -22.00 -5.79
N LEU A 217 15.78 -22.22 -5.04
CA LEU A 217 15.29 -21.28 -4.00
C LEU A 217 16.41 -20.83 -3.07
N GLU A 218 17.18 -21.77 -2.51
CA GLU A 218 18.27 -21.46 -1.57
C GLU A 218 19.34 -20.60 -2.22
N ASP A 219 19.80 -20.96 -3.42
CA ASP A 219 20.79 -20.18 -4.16
C ASP A 219 20.32 -18.74 -4.42
N VAL A 220 19.02 -18.59 -4.78
CA VAL A 220 18.45 -17.28 -5.11
C VAL A 220 18.39 -16.39 -3.87
N PHE A 221 17.82 -16.88 -2.76
CA PHE A 221 17.63 -16.03 -1.58
C PHE A 221 18.95 -15.78 -0.82
N ARG A 222 19.93 -16.70 -0.86
CA ARG A 222 21.27 -16.41 -0.37
C ARG A 222 21.95 -15.30 -1.16
N TRP A 223 21.90 -15.36 -2.48
CA TRP A 223 22.43 -14.31 -3.35
C TRP A 223 21.73 -12.98 -3.12
N VAL A 224 20.40 -12.97 -2.99
CA VAL A 224 19.60 -11.75 -2.74
C VAL A 224 20.02 -11.09 -1.43
N GLN A 225 20.18 -11.85 -0.35
CA GLN A 225 20.59 -11.29 0.94
C GLN A 225 22.04 -10.80 0.90
N GLU A 226 22.95 -11.49 0.19
CA GLU A 226 24.34 -11.08 0.02
C GLU A 226 24.45 -9.77 -0.77
N VAL A 227 23.73 -9.65 -1.89
CA VAL A 227 23.82 -8.46 -2.76
C VAL A 227 22.99 -7.28 -2.24
N GLY A 228 21.99 -7.56 -1.43
CA GLY A 228 20.99 -6.61 -0.97
C GLY A 228 21.51 -5.28 -0.48
N PRO A 229 22.52 -5.24 0.43
CA PRO A 229 23.09 -3.99 0.93
C PRO A 229 23.76 -3.12 -0.15
N THR A 230 24.17 -3.72 -1.26
CA THR A 230 24.92 -3.06 -2.35
C THR A 230 24.05 -2.64 -3.52
N VAL A 231 22.77 -3.04 -3.54
CA VAL A 231 21.86 -2.66 -4.61
C VAL A 231 21.64 -1.16 -4.59
N PRO A 232 21.89 -0.43 -5.70
CA PRO A 232 21.73 1.02 -5.75
C PRO A 232 20.33 1.47 -5.37
N GLN A 233 20.20 2.66 -4.77
CA GLN A 233 18.89 3.20 -4.38
C GLN A 233 17.98 3.52 -5.57
N SER A 234 18.55 3.71 -6.77
CA SER A 234 17.80 3.84 -8.03
C SER A 234 17.11 2.56 -8.47
N VAL A 235 17.33 1.43 -7.76
CA VAL A 235 16.80 0.11 -8.11
C VAL A 235 15.79 -0.35 -7.07
N GLU A 236 14.61 -0.70 -7.52
CA GLU A 236 13.69 -1.54 -6.77
C GLU A 236 13.96 -2.99 -7.14
N PHE A 237 14.44 -3.76 -6.16
CA PHE A 237 14.82 -5.16 -6.36
C PHE A 237 13.89 -6.08 -5.55
N GLN A 238 13.14 -6.90 -6.27
CA GLN A 238 12.13 -7.78 -5.68
C GLN A 238 12.22 -9.21 -6.24
N MET A 239 11.78 -10.16 -5.43
CA MET A 239 11.57 -11.55 -5.82
C MET A 239 10.11 -11.91 -5.65
N ILE A 240 9.51 -12.47 -6.70
CA ILE A 240 8.16 -13.02 -6.64
C ILE A 240 8.25 -14.53 -6.85
N MET A 241 7.78 -15.30 -5.88
CA MET A 241 7.68 -16.75 -5.98
C MET A 241 6.23 -17.15 -6.18
N ALA A 242 5.94 -17.85 -7.28
CA ALA A 242 4.58 -18.23 -7.68
C ALA A 242 4.54 -19.64 -8.30
N LYS A 243 3.33 -20.26 -8.31
CA LYS A 243 3.08 -21.54 -9.00
C LYS A 243 3.10 -21.40 -10.54
N LYS A 244 2.99 -20.15 -11.03
CA LYS A 244 3.26 -19.78 -12.42
C LYS A 244 4.01 -18.47 -12.44
N THR A 245 5.12 -18.42 -13.15
CA THR A 245 5.91 -17.21 -13.35
C THR A 245 5.51 -16.53 -14.66
N LEU A 246 5.48 -15.21 -14.67
CA LEU A 246 5.00 -14.39 -15.80
C LEU A 246 3.65 -14.88 -16.39
N GLY A 247 2.82 -15.50 -15.56
CA GLY A 247 1.51 -16.02 -15.94
C GLY A 247 1.50 -17.29 -16.83
N ILE A 248 2.62 -17.65 -17.45
CA ILE A 248 2.72 -18.73 -18.47
C ILE A 248 3.76 -19.81 -18.16
N PHE A 249 4.85 -19.48 -17.47
CA PHE A 249 5.92 -20.42 -17.15
C PHE A 249 5.62 -21.26 -15.90
N PRO A 250 6.33 -22.37 -15.67
CA PRO A 250 6.18 -23.19 -14.46
C PRO A 250 6.45 -22.42 -13.15
N ALA A 251 6.22 -23.10 -12.03
CA ALA A 251 6.55 -22.59 -10.70
C ALA A 251 8.02 -22.16 -10.61
N GLY A 252 8.24 -20.96 -10.07
CA GLY A 252 9.58 -20.37 -10.03
C GLY A 252 9.65 -19.12 -9.18
N ILE A 253 10.80 -18.47 -9.28
CA ILE A 253 11.15 -17.23 -8.58
C ILE A 253 11.59 -16.21 -9.64
N GLU A 254 10.84 -15.13 -9.75
CA GLU A 254 11.13 -13.98 -10.60
C GLU A 254 11.97 -12.99 -9.79
N ALA A 255 13.25 -12.83 -10.10
CA ALA A 255 14.11 -11.80 -9.52
C ALA A 255 14.13 -10.61 -10.47
N THR A 256 13.48 -9.52 -10.07
CA THR A 256 13.23 -8.35 -10.92
C THR A 256 13.92 -7.12 -10.36
N ALA A 257 14.72 -6.44 -11.19
CA ALA A 257 15.30 -5.13 -10.92
C ALA A 257 14.59 -4.07 -11.77
N THR A 258 13.83 -3.19 -11.13
CA THR A 258 13.21 -2.02 -11.76
C THR A 258 14.08 -0.81 -11.46
N VAL A 259 14.55 -0.13 -12.49
CA VAL A 259 15.54 0.95 -12.39
C VAL A 259 14.95 2.28 -12.82
N PHE A 260 15.28 3.33 -12.05
CA PHE A 260 14.96 4.73 -12.35
C PHE A 260 16.26 5.54 -12.35
N ALA A 261 16.76 5.91 -13.52
CA ALA A 261 18.05 6.55 -13.68
C ALA A 261 17.95 7.87 -14.47
N ASP A 262 18.87 8.79 -14.22
CA ASP A 262 18.92 10.10 -14.89
C ASP A 262 19.96 10.12 -16.03
N SER A 263 20.81 9.09 -16.12
CA SER A 263 21.77 8.89 -17.23
C SER A 263 21.85 7.44 -17.67
N LYS A 264 22.42 7.20 -18.87
CA LYS A 264 22.68 5.83 -19.37
C LYS A 264 23.73 5.10 -18.52
N ASP A 265 24.71 5.83 -18.02
CA ASP A 265 25.76 5.28 -17.19
C ASP A 265 25.15 4.83 -15.85
N GLU A 266 24.36 5.66 -15.18
CA GLU A 266 23.63 5.29 -13.97
C GLU A 266 22.73 4.06 -14.21
N LEU A 267 21.98 3.99 -15.33
CA LEU A 267 21.19 2.82 -15.69
C LEU A 267 22.07 1.57 -15.80
N HIS A 268 23.21 1.68 -16.50
CA HIS A 268 24.12 0.56 -16.73
C HIS A 268 24.72 0.05 -15.43
N ASP A 269 25.20 0.95 -14.57
CA ASP A 269 25.80 0.64 -13.28
C ASP A 269 24.76 0.04 -12.32
N SER A 270 23.54 0.58 -12.35
CA SER A 270 22.43 0.12 -11.50
C SER A 270 22.05 -1.35 -11.73
N ILE A 271 22.22 -1.89 -12.93
CA ILE A 271 21.89 -3.29 -13.26
C ILE A 271 23.10 -4.21 -13.28
N ALA A 272 24.30 -3.72 -12.95
CA ALA A 272 25.53 -4.50 -13.00
C ALA A 272 25.46 -5.74 -12.09
N PHE A 273 24.86 -5.63 -10.90
CA PHE A 273 24.69 -6.75 -9.97
C PHE A 273 23.85 -7.91 -10.56
N MET A 274 22.80 -7.60 -11.35
CA MET A 274 22.03 -8.60 -12.06
C MET A 274 22.83 -9.24 -13.21
N LYS A 275 23.46 -8.40 -14.05
CA LYS A 275 24.28 -8.86 -15.17
C LYS A 275 25.43 -9.78 -14.73
N ASN A 276 26.04 -9.49 -13.57
CA ASN A 276 27.19 -10.21 -13.04
C ASN A 276 26.81 -11.23 -11.95
N SER A 277 25.51 -11.47 -11.73
CA SER A 277 25.05 -12.44 -10.73
C SER A 277 25.74 -13.80 -10.90
N PRO A 278 26.33 -14.38 -9.83
CA PRO A 278 27.00 -15.69 -9.88
C PRO A 278 26.04 -16.82 -10.23
N ILE A 279 24.76 -16.63 -9.93
CA ILE A 279 23.70 -17.64 -10.16
C ILE A 279 22.96 -17.46 -11.49
N LYS A 280 23.28 -16.43 -12.28
CA LYS A 280 22.54 -16.12 -13.52
C LYS A 280 22.42 -17.29 -14.49
N LYS A 281 23.39 -18.22 -14.51
CA LYS A 281 23.35 -19.41 -15.37
C LYS A 281 22.30 -20.44 -14.93
N LYS A 282 21.79 -20.35 -13.68
CA LYS A 282 20.72 -21.21 -13.15
C LYS A 282 19.32 -20.70 -13.56
N ALA A 283 19.22 -19.46 -14.02
CA ALA A 283 17.97 -18.88 -14.53
C ALA A 283 17.60 -19.52 -15.88
N PHE A 284 16.36 -19.99 -16.01
CA PHE A 284 15.85 -20.52 -17.27
C PHE A 284 15.32 -19.42 -18.22
N LEU A 285 15.01 -18.23 -17.68
CA LEU A 285 14.70 -17.02 -18.44
C LEU A 285 15.54 -15.87 -17.94
N ARG A 286 16.06 -15.07 -18.85
CA ARG A 286 16.81 -13.85 -18.56
C ARG A 286 16.44 -12.80 -19.59
N THR A 287 15.93 -11.67 -19.15
CA THR A 287 15.65 -10.54 -20.05
C THR A 287 16.86 -9.60 -20.09
N PRO A 288 17.12 -8.91 -21.20
CA PRO A 288 17.93 -7.71 -21.15
C PRO A 288 17.21 -6.64 -20.32
N CYS A 289 17.90 -5.55 -19.96
CA CYS A 289 17.23 -4.41 -19.39
C CYS A 289 16.35 -3.76 -20.46
N LEU A 290 15.05 -3.87 -20.29
CA LEU A 290 14.04 -3.35 -21.22
C LEU A 290 13.58 -1.98 -20.75
N ASP A 291 13.66 -0.97 -21.61
CA ASP A 291 13.01 0.32 -21.36
C ASP A 291 11.50 0.15 -21.51
N ILE A 292 10.77 0.41 -20.45
CA ILE A 292 9.31 0.34 -20.47
C ILE A 292 8.69 1.61 -19.89
N GLY A 293 7.66 2.10 -20.61
CA GLY A 293 6.86 3.21 -20.12
C GLY A 293 6.01 2.82 -18.89
N ILE A 294 5.64 3.82 -18.10
CA ILE A 294 4.93 3.63 -16.83
C ILE A 294 3.64 2.79 -16.95
N ASN A 295 2.90 2.94 -18.05
CA ASN A 295 1.67 2.16 -18.28
C ASN A 295 1.96 0.66 -18.44
N ASN A 296 3.09 0.31 -19.06
CA ASN A 296 3.51 -1.08 -19.19
C ASN A 296 4.00 -1.65 -17.86
N MET A 297 4.64 -0.81 -17.01
CA MET A 297 5.00 -1.20 -15.63
C MET A 297 3.75 -1.58 -14.84
N TYR A 298 2.69 -0.76 -14.91
CA TYR A 298 1.40 -1.11 -14.29
C TYR A 298 0.78 -2.39 -14.87
N THR A 299 0.88 -2.59 -16.19
CA THR A 299 0.35 -3.80 -16.83
C THR A 299 1.06 -5.05 -16.33
N LEU A 300 2.39 -5.00 -16.18
CA LEU A 300 3.17 -6.10 -15.63
C LEU A 300 2.83 -6.35 -14.15
N ALA A 301 2.78 -5.31 -13.32
CA ALA A 301 2.41 -5.45 -11.91
C ALA A 301 1.03 -6.10 -11.73
N MET A 302 0.04 -5.72 -12.55
CA MET A 302 -1.33 -6.28 -12.48
C MET A 302 -1.42 -7.76 -12.89
N THR A 303 -0.38 -8.38 -13.45
CA THR A 303 -0.35 -9.84 -13.66
C THR A 303 -0.31 -10.60 -12.33
N HIS A 304 0.24 -9.97 -11.27
CA HIS A 304 0.30 -10.53 -9.91
C HIS A 304 -0.91 -10.13 -9.06
N TYR A 305 -1.59 -9.02 -9.41
CA TYR A 305 -2.72 -8.46 -8.64
C TYR A 305 -4.00 -8.34 -9.48
N PRO A 306 -4.52 -9.45 -10.05
CA PRO A 306 -5.70 -9.39 -10.90
C PRO A 306 -6.95 -8.96 -10.13
N GLU A 307 -7.80 -8.21 -10.80
CA GLU A 307 -9.12 -7.82 -10.31
C GLU A 307 -10.08 -9.02 -10.25
N ASN A 308 -11.12 -8.88 -9.47
CA ASN A 308 -12.20 -9.87 -9.38
C ASN A 308 -11.80 -11.22 -8.76
N TYR A 309 -10.84 -11.21 -7.84
CA TYR A 309 -10.42 -12.36 -7.04
C TYR A 309 -10.69 -12.12 -5.54
N TYR A 310 -10.67 -13.21 -4.78
CA TYR A 310 -10.67 -13.22 -3.32
C TYR A 310 -9.23 -13.23 -2.85
N TRP A 311 -8.93 -12.45 -1.81
CA TRP A 311 -7.58 -12.26 -1.29
C TRP A 311 -7.50 -12.49 0.21
N GLY A 312 -6.42 -13.12 0.66
CA GLY A 312 -6.00 -13.21 2.05
C GLY A 312 -4.52 -12.85 2.11
N VAL A 313 -4.20 -11.70 2.69
CA VAL A 313 -2.85 -11.12 2.64
C VAL A 313 -2.32 -10.96 4.05
N ASP A 314 -1.03 -11.15 4.24
CA ASP A 314 -0.31 -10.84 5.47
C ASP A 314 1.15 -10.54 5.15
N ASN A 315 1.83 -9.82 6.05
CA ASN A 315 3.16 -9.32 5.77
C ASN A 315 4.01 -9.14 7.02
N MET A 316 5.31 -8.94 6.82
CA MET A 316 6.23 -8.56 7.89
C MET A 316 7.47 -7.85 7.36
N TRP A 317 8.01 -6.96 8.19
CA TRP A 317 9.36 -6.45 8.06
C TRP A 317 10.34 -7.37 8.80
N THR A 318 11.54 -7.57 8.26
CA THR A 318 12.56 -8.39 8.89
C THR A 318 13.97 -7.96 8.52
N ASP A 319 14.92 -8.24 9.39
CA ASP A 319 16.38 -8.23 9.13
C ASP A 319 17.02 -9.57 9.46
N ALA A 320 16.22 -10.60 9.64
CA ALA A 320 16.66 -11.95 9.94
C ALA A 320 17.62 -12.50 8.87
N SER A 321 18.49 -13.41 9.28
CA SER A 321 19.43 -14.06 8.38
C SER A 321 18.71 -14.99 7.40
N ILE A 322 19.32 -15.25 6.24
CA ILE A 322 18.76 -16.21 5.31
C ILE A 322 18.70 -17.64 5.91
N ASP A 323 19.61 -17.97 6.81
CA ASP A 323 19.61 -19.28 7.45
C ASP A 323 18.36 -19.48 8.34
N ASP A 324 17.93 -18.42 9.03
CA ASP A 324 16.69 -18.41 9.82
C ASP A 324 15.44 -18.42 8.95
N LEU A 325 15.45 -17.68 7.83
CA LEU A 325 14.31 -17.59 6.93
C LEU A 325 14.14 -18.80 6.01
N LEU A 326 15.22 -19.50 5.66
CA LEU A 326 15.22 -20.54 4.63
C LEU A 326 14.25 -21.70 4.89
N PRO A 327 14.09 -22.24 6.11
CA PRO A 327 13.09 -23.27 6.41
C PRO A 327 11.68 -22.81 6.08
N HIS A 328 11.33 -21.57 6.43
CA HIS A 328 10.04 -20.95 6.15
C HIS A 328 9.82 -20.70 4.65
N LEU A 329 10.83 -20.23 3.93
CA LEU A 329 10.75 -20.04 2.49
C LEU A 329 10.51 -21.37 1.75
N LYS A 330 11.15 -22.46 2.19
CA LYS A 330 10.91 -23.81 1.66
C LYS A 330 9.47 -24.28 1.92
N GLU A 331 8.94 -24.01 3.11
CA GLU A 331 7.57 -24.34 3.47
C GLU A 331 6.55 -23.49 2.67
N ILE A 332 6.79 -22.18 2.53
CA ILE A 332 5.97 -21.30 1.69
C ILE A 332 5.95 -21.84 0.26
N ALA A 333 7.10 -22.21 -0.33
CA ALA A 333 7.17 -22.76 -1.67
C ALA A 333 6.35 -24.06 -1.83
N ALA A 334 6.38 -24.93 -0.82
CA ALA A 334 5.64 -26.20 -0.81
C ALA A 334 4.13 -26.01 -0.70
N THR A 335 3.70 -25.03 0.12
CA THR A 335 2.28 -24.79 0.45
C THR A 335 1.61 -23.71 -0.37
N LEU A 336 2.36 -23.02 -1.23
CA LEU A 336 1.88 -21.89 -2.04
C LEU A 336 0.58 -22.27 -2.79
N PRO A 337 -0.50 -21.49 -2.68
CA PRO A 337 -1.72 -21.73 -3.43
C PRO A 337 -1.50 -21.63 -4.95
N PRO A 338 -2.46 -22.05 -5.78
CA PRO A 338 -2.40 -21.86 -7.23
C PRO A 338 -2.23 -20.38 -7.61
N ALA A 339 -1.55 -20.11 -8.73
CA ALA A 339 -1.46 -18.74 -9.25
C ALA A 339 -2.86 -18.14 -9.46
N PRO A 340 -3.02 -16.84 -9.24
CA PRO A 340 -2.00 -15.79 -9.07
C PRO A 340 -1.49 -15.57 -7.64
N ALA A 341 -1.82 -16.47 -6.68
CA ALA A 341 -1.22 -16.37 -5.35
C ALA A 341 0.31 -16.40 -5.44
N HIS A 342 0.97 -15.59 -4.62
CA HIS A 342 2.42 -15.43 -4.64
C HIS A 342 3.01 -15.01 -3.30
N PHE A 343 4.30 -15.19 -3.16
CA PHE A 343 5.14 -14.65 -2.11
C PHE A 343 6.00 -13.54 -2.71
N LEU A 344 6.08 -12.41 -2.01
CA LEU A 344 6.92 -11.27 -2.35
C LEU A 344 8.04 -11.10 -1.31
N TRP A 345 9.27 -10.96 -1.78
CA TRP A 345 10.43 -10.44 -1.05
C TRP A 345 10.87 -9.14 -1.71
N LEU A 346 10.76 -8.02 -1.00
CA LEU A 346 11.26 -6.73 -1.46
C LEU A 346 12.53 -6.37 -0.70
N ASN A 347 13.61 -6.15 -1.44
CA ASN A 347 14.89 -5.69 -0.92
C ASN A 347 14.80 -4.18 -0.67
N TRP A 348 14.39 -3.79 0.56
CA TRP A 348 14.07 -2.40 0.86
C TRP A 348 15.33 -1.59 1.22
N TYR A 349 16.01 -1.93 2.30
CA TYR A 349 17.15 -1.16 2.80
C TYR A 349 16.85 0.34 2.83
N PRO A 350 16.12 0.82 3.85
CA PRO A 350 15.58 2.17 3.89
C PRO A 350 16.67 3.23 3.88
N PRO A 351 16.40 4.46 3.40
CA PRO A 351 17.28 5.60 3.57
C PRO A 351 17.60 5.86 5.04
N VAL A 352 18.83 6.33 5.32
CA VAL A 352 19.29 6.61 6.69
C VAL A 352 18.55 7.83 7.27
N GLU A 353 18.31 8.85 6.43
CA GLU A 353 17.61 10.07 6.83
C GLU A 353 16.14 9.97 6.46
N ARG A 354 15.27 10.25 7.45
CA ARG A 354 13.83 10.22 7.28
C ARG A 354 13.19 11.50 7.76
N GLN A 355 12.08 11.89 7.13
CA GLN A 355 11.25 12.99 7.60
C GLN A 355 10.58 12.65 8.93
N LYS A 356 10.27 13.68 9.72
CA LYS A 356 9.50 13.52 10.95
C LYS A 356 8.04 13.25 10.62
N MET A 357 7.59 12.01 10.81
CA MET A 357 6.24 11.55 10.52
C MET A 357 5.88 10.34 11.40
N ALA A 358 4.60 9.96 11.43
CA ALA A 358 4.15 8.80 12.21
C ALA A 358 4.69 7.49 11.65
N PHE A 359 4.87 7.37 10.33
CA PHE A 359 5.49 6.18 9.72
C PHE A 359 6.88 5.95 10.30
N SER A 360 7.08 4.78 10.90
CA SER A 360 8.32 4.46 11.63
C SER A 360 8.64 2.96 11.67
N MET A 361 7.86 2.15 10.93
CA MET A 361 8.06 0.70 10.89
C MET A 361 8.53 0.28 9.50
N GLU A 362 9.80 -0.03 9.40
CA GLU A 362 10.46 -0.56 8.21
C GLU A 362 11.77 -1.27 8.60
N ASN A 363 12.26 -2.14 7.71
CA ASN A 363 13.52 -2.83 7.90
C ASN A 363 14.19 -3.14 6.55
N LYS A 364 15.30 -3.90 6.55
CA LYS A 364 16.07 -4.25 5.35
C LYS A 364 15.24 -4.98 4.30
N THR A 365 14.35 -5.86 4.75
CA THR A 365 13.54 -6.72 3.90
C THR A 365 12.06 -6.64 4.25
N TYR A 366 11.24 -6.50 3.24
CA TYR A 366 9.79 -6.65 3.34
C TYR A 366 9.37 -7.98 2.74
N LEU A 367 8.60 -8.76 3.50
CA LEU A 367 8.01 -10.02 3.09
C LEU A 367 6.49 -9.89 3.08
N ALA A 368 5.84 -10.27 1.98
CA ALA A 368 4.40 -10.33 1.91
C ALA A 368 3.90 -11.61 1.22
N LEU A 369 2.81 -12.14 1.74
CA LEU A 369 2.17 -13.33 1.21
C LEU A 369 0.78 -12.97 0.74
N TYR A 370 0.54 -13.20 -0.53
CA TYR A 370 -0.71 -12.91 -1.21
C TYR A 370 -1.41 -14.23 -1.55
N GLY A 371 -2.27 -14.71 -0.64
CA GLY A 371 -3.23 -15.76 -0.95
C GLY A 371 -4.28 -15.19 -1.90
N CYS A 372 -4.51 -15.88 -3.01
CA CYS A 372 -5.45 -15.44 -4.03
C CYS A 372 -6.22 -16.63 -4.60
N TRP A 373 -7.54 -16.49 -4.75
CA TRP A 373 -8.40 -17.57 -5.26
C TRP A 373 -9.62 -17.00 -6.00
N LYS A 374 -10.26 -17.85 -6.82
CA LYS A 374 -11.27 -17.42 -7.79
C LYS A 374 -12.71 -17.60 -7.32
N THR A 375 -12.98 -18.58 -6.46
CA THR A 375 -14.34 -18.93 -6.03
C THR A 375 -14.54 -18.78 -4.53
N ALA A 376 -15.71 -18.39 -4.09
CA ALA A 376 -16.02 -18.26 -2.67
C ALA A 376 -15.81 -19.58 -1.89
N ALA A 377 -16.05 -20.72 -2.52
CA ALA A 377 -15.87 -22.06 -1.94
C ALA A 377 -14.41 -22.33 -1.50
N ASP A 378 -13.44 -21.75 -2.21
CA ASP A 378 -12.01 -21.92 -1.91
C ASP A 378 -11.54 -21.08 -0.72
N THR A 379 -12.39 -20.20 -0.17
CA THR A 379 -12.05 -19.33 0.97
C THR A 379 -11.65 -20.13 2.20
N ALA A 380 -12.33 -21.24 2.48
CA ALA A 380 -11.99 -22.10 3.63
C ALA A 380 -10.58 -22.71 3.50
N LYS A 381 -10.12 -22.95 2.25
CA LYS A 381 -8.84 -23.58 1.95
C LYS A 381 -7.68 -22.58 1.93
N TYR A 382 -7.88 -21.39 1.32
CA TYR A 382 -6.79 -20.46 1.04
C TYR A 382 -6.86 -19.16 1.86
N GLY A 383 -8.00 -18.86 2.48
CA GLY A 383 -8.26 -17.57 3.11
C GLY A 383 -7.35 -17.20 4.27
N ASN A 384 -6.77 -18.18 4.94
CA ASN A 384 -5.87 -17.98 6.07
C ASN A 384 -4.42 -18.38 5.77
N TRP A 385 -4.13 -18.91 4.57
CA TRP A 385 -2.79 -19.40 4.21
C TRP A 385 -1.68 -18.39 4.50
N ALA A 386 -1.83 -17.14 4.07
CA ALA A 386 -0.83 -16.08 4.27
C ALA A 386 -0.56 -15.86 5.77
N THR A 387 -1.63 -15.71 6.57
CA THR A 387 -1.53 -15.49 8.02
C THR A 387 -0.91 -16.67 8.74
N GLU A 388 -1.25 -17.90 8.36
CA GLU A 388 -0.67 -19.11 8.96
C GLU A 388 0.83 -19.21 8.68
N GLN A 389 1.28 -18.86 7.49
CA GLN A 389 2.71 -18.85 7.18
C GLN A 389 3.46 -17.74 7.92
N VAL A 390 2.90 -16.52 7.97
CA VAL A 390 3.54 -15.41 8.70
C VAL A 390 3.62 -15.71 10.20
N LYS A 391 2.58 -16.29 10.83
CA LYS A 391 2.60 -16.69 12.24
C LYS A 391 3.75 -17.65 12.58
N LYS A 392 4.14 -18.54 11.68
CA LYS A 392 5.26 -19.48 11.90
C LYS A 392 6.61 -18.78 11.98
N MET A 393 6.75 -17.62 11.35
CA MET A 393 8.01 -16.85 11.28
C MET A 393 7.89 -15.46 11.93
N GLU A 394 6.80 -15.16 12.65
CA GLU A 394 6.58 -13.83 13.24
C GLU A 394 7.65 -13.41 14.25
N HIS A 395 8.30 -14.39 14.92
CA HIS A 395 9.43 -14.15 15.82
C HIS A 395 10.68 -13.61 15.12
N LEU A 396 10.75 -13.71 13.78
CA LEU A 396 11.79 -13.13 12.91
C LEU A 396 11.39 -11.74 12.40
N GLY A 397 10.18 -11.29 12.70
CA GLY A 397 9.63 -10.02 12.23
C GLY A 397 9.85 -8.89 13.22
N THR A 398 10.03 -7.67 12.70
CA THR A 398 10.10 -6.44 13.49
C THR A 398 8.78 -5.68 13.55
N GLY A 399 7.88 -5.92 12.60
CA GLY A 399 6.58 -5.30 12.47
C GLY A 399 5.98 -5.54 11.08
N ILE A 400 4.95 -4.76 10.74
CA ILE A 400 4.23 -4.87 9.46
C ILE A 400 4.15 -3.53 8.73
N GLN A 401 3.83 -3.59 7.43
CA GLN A 401 3.37 -2.46 6.64
C GLN A 401 1.84 -2.44 6.60
N LEU A 402 1.25 -1.30 6.97
CA LEU A 402 -0.20 -1.13 7.05
C LEU A 402 -0.94 -1.31 5.71
N ALA A 403 -0.27 -1.12 4.57
CA ALA A 403 -0.90 -1.30 3.26
C ALA A 403 -1.40 -2.73 3.03
N ASP A 404 -0.68 -3.71 3.60
CA ASP A 404 -0.97 -5.13 3.49
C ASP A 404 -1.38 -5.74 4.86
N GLU A 405 -1.96 -4.92 5.74
CA GLU A 405 -2.29 -5.30 7.10
C GLU A 405 -3.37 -6.39 7.18
N ASN A 406 -3.26 -7.19 8.20
CA ASN A 406 -4.27 -8.17 8.60
C ASN A 406 -4.48 -8.16 10.13
N LEU A 407 -4.51 -6.96 10.71
CA LEU A 407 -4.57 -6.73 12.15
C LEU A 407 -5.78 -7.38 12.80
N HIS A 408 -6.86 -7.60 12.04
CA HIS A 408 -8.03 -8.33 12.50
C HIS A 408 -7.72 -9.78 12.90
N ASN A 409 -6.88 -10.47 12.13
CA ASN A 409 -6.54 -11.89 12.35
C ASN A 409 -5.20 -12.08 13.06
N ARG A 410 -4.31 -11.09 12.93
CA ARG A 410 -2.98 -11.12 13.51
C ARG A 410 -2.58 -9.71 13.97
N PRO A 411 -2.79 -9.38 15.26
CA PRO A 411 -2.24 -8.17 15.86
C PRO A 411 -0.73 -8.11 15.65
N ALA A 412 -0.22 -6.98 15.19
CA ALA A 412 1.19 -6.78 14.91
C ALA A 412 1.59 -5.31 15.02
N ARG A 413 2.86 -5.05 15.29
CA ARG A 413 3.42 -3.69 15.32
C ARG A 413 3.47 -3.11 13.92
N PHE A 414 2.91 -1.92 13.72
CA PHE A 414 2.92 -1.19 12.44
C PHE A 414 3.58 0.18 12.55
N VAL A 415 3.94 0.56 13.76
CA VAL A 415 4.63 1.81 14.12
C VAL A 415 5.46 1.55 15.37
N SER A 416 6.52 2.30 15.62
CA SER A 416 7.32 2.18 16.84
C SER A 416 6.51 2.57 18.07
N ASP A 417 6.85 2.01 19.24
CA ASP A 417 6.09 2.24 20.48
C ASP A 417 6.06 3.72 20.86
N VAL A 418 7.15 4.45 20.62
CA VAL A 418 7.24 5.90 20.84
C VAL A 418 6.28 6.66 19.93
N HIS A 419 6.18 6.25 18.66
CA HIS A 419 5.27 6.90 17.72
C HIS A 419 3.81 6.50 17.97
N LEU A 420 3.54 5.27 18.42
CA LEU A 420 2.20 4.87 18.84
C LEU A 420 1.71 5.71 20.00
N ALA A 421 2.52 5.85 21.06
CA ALA A 421 2.18 6.69 22.20
C ALA A 421 1.91 8.15 21.80
N LYS A 422 2.71 8.71 20.89
CA LYS A 422 2.49 10.06 20.35
C LYS A 422 1.21 10.14 19.51
N LEU A 423 0.88 9.12 18.71
CA LEU A 423 -0.39 9.05 17.97
C LEU A 423 -1.59 9.05 18.92
N ASP A 424 -1.51 8.30 20.02
CA ASP A 424 -2.57 8.23 21.04
C ASP A 424 -2.73 9.57 21.76
N GLU A 425 -1.63 10.26 22.10
CA GLU A 425 -1.66 11.59 22.67
C GLU A 425 -2.36 12.62 21.74
N ILE A 426 -1.94 12.68 20.47
CA ILE A 426 -2.56 13.58 19.48
C ILE A 426 -4.04 13.22 19.26
N ARG A 427 -4.38 11.93 19.20
CA ARG A 427 -5.77 11.49 19.09
C ARG A 427 -6.60 11.97 20.26
N ALA A 428 -6.11 11.82 21.50
CA ALA A 428 -6.81 12.27 22.70
C ALA A 428 -7.13 13.77 22.69
N GLU A 429 -6.28 14.58 22.03
CA GLU A 429 -6.48 16.01 21.88
C GLU A 429 -7.41 16.38 20.72
N ARG A 430 -7.28 15.69 19.57
CA ARG A 430 -7.94 16.05 18.31
C ARG A 430 -9.26 15.29 18.07
N ASP A 431 -9.45 14.14 18.73
CA ASP A 431 -10.67 13.33 18.68
C ASP A 431 -11.15 12.93 20.09
N LYS A 432 -11.38 13.93 20.93
CA LYS A 432 -11.72 13.79 22.35
C LYS A 432 -12.88 12.85 22.66
N ASN A 433 -13.80 12.72 21.71
CA ASN A 433 -15.01 11.89 21.85
C ASN A 433 -14.84 10.50 21.21
N GLY A 434 -13.66 10.18 20.66
CA GLY A 434 -13.40 8.94 19.99
C GLY A 434 -14.31 8.69 18.79
N LEU A 435 -14.58 9.74 18.00
CA LEU A 435 -15.48 9.69 16.83
C LEU A 435 -14.94 8.75 15.75
N PHE A 436 -13.63 8.79 15.47
CA PHE A 436 -13.03 7.97 14.44
C PHE A 436 -12.69 6.58 14.96
N ASN A 437 -12.83 5.57 14.09
CA ASN A 437 -12.35 4.23 14.40
C ASN A 437 -10.82 4.22 14.55
N GLU A 438 -10.36 3.46 15.52
CA GLU A 438 -8.95 3.16 15.71
C GLU A 438 -8.51 2.02 14.81
N TRP A 439 -7.20 1.69 14.88
CA TRP A 439 -6.72 0.44 14.30
C TRP A 439 -7.48 -0.75 14.90
N HIS A 440 -7.51 -1.83 14.15
CA HIS A 440 -8.16 -3.01 14.64
C HIS A 440 -7.46 -3.53 15.90
N HIS A 441 -8.07 -3.29 17.04
CA HIS A 441 -7.96 -4.09 18.25
C HIS A 441 -9.27 -4.86 18.38
N TYR A 442 -9.27 -6.10 17.95
CA TYR A 442 -10.44 -6.98 18.09
C TYR A 442 -10.19 -8.02 19.13
#